data_b548ba529738c7e639e11fea020b60f4
#
_entry.id   b548ba529738c7e639e11fea020b60f4
#
_cell.length_a   1.000
_cell.length_b   1.000
_cell.length_c   1.000
_cell.angle_alpha   90.00
_cell.angle_beta   90.00
_cell.angle_gamma   90.00
#
_symmetry.space_group_name_H-M   'P 1'
#
loop_
_entity.id
_entity.type
_entity.pdbx_description
1 polymer ?
#
loop_
_entity_poly.entity_id
_entity_poly.type
_entity_poly.pdbx_seq_one_letter_code
_entity_poly.pdbx_strand_id
1 'polypeptide(L)'
;VVEERLFSFACKIKKEMEAVQTNSSMQIIERVKEFVNQNYKDPELSLSSAAEFACVSTGYLSGLFKKEAGTNFVKYLTDVRMEKSMELLRTTDMKTYEIAYETGFANPHYFSVSFKKYTGMSPSDFRLKE
;
A
#
# COMPACT_ATOMS: atom_id res chain seq x y z
N VAL A 1 -19.15 15.78 -1.58
CA VAL A 1 -19.99 15.12 -2.59
C VAL A 1 -19.74 15.76 -3.95
N VAL A 2 -19.75 17.10 -4.02
CA VAL A 2 -19.46 17.81 -5.27
C VAL A 2 -18.00 17.60 -5.70
N GLU A 3 -17.08 17.62 -4.75
CA GLU A 3 -15.67 17.38 -5.01
C GLU A 3 -15.43 15.97 -5.51
N GLU A 4 -16.13 14.98 -4.95
CA GLU A 4 -16.03 13.60 -5.39
C GLU A 4 -16.48 13.44 -6.84
N ARG A 5 -17.54 14.11 -7.22
CA ARG A 5 -18.05 14.08 -8.60
C ARG A 5 -17.07 14.71 -9.57
N LEU A 6 -16.47 15.85 -9.19
CA LEU A 6 -15.47 16.52 -10.02
C LEU A 6 -14.21 15.65 -10.15
N PHE A 7 -13.80 15.04 -9.05
CA PHE A 7 -12.65 14.14 -9.06
C PHE A 7 -12.90 12.93 -9.95
N SER A 8 -14.07 12.31 -9.83
CA SER A 8 -14.45 11.16 -10.66
C SER A 8 -14.49 11.52 -12.14
N PHE A 9 -15.00 12.71 -12.46
CA PHE A 9 -15.07 13.19 -13.83
C PHE A 9 -13.67 13.40 -14.41
N ALA A 10 -12.79 14.06 -13.66
CA ALA A 10 -11.41 14.28 -14.07
C ALA A 10 -10.66 12.98 -14.26
N CYS A 11 -10.87 12.02 -13.36
CA CYS A 11 -10.29 10.69 -13.46
C CYS A 11 -10.76 9.96 -14.71
N LYS A 12 -12.04 10.09 -15.03
CA LYS A 12 -12.63 9.43 -16.19
C LYS A 12 -12.02 9.95 -17.49
N ILE A 13 -11.85 11.26 -17.58
CA ILE A 13 -11.22 11.91 -18.74
C ILE A 13 -9.78 11.43 -18.87
N LYS A 14 -9.04 11.43 -17.78
CA LYS A 14 -7.65 11.00 -17.76
C LYS A 14 -7.53 9.54 -18.20
N LYS A 15 -8.43 8.69 -17.74
CA LYS A 15 -8.46 7.28 -18.10
C LYS A 15 -8.71 7.10 -19.61
N GLU A 16 -9.62 7.87 -20.18
CA GLU A 16 -9.91 7.82 -21.61
C GLU A 16 -8.70 8.24 -22.43
N MET A 17 -7.99 9.26 -21.99
CA MET A 17 -6.78 9.72 -22.66
C MET A 17 -5.66 8.66 -22.56
N GLU A 18 -5.53 8.02 -21.41
CA GLU A 18 -4.52 6.98 -21.20
C GLU A 18 -4.85 5.68 -21.94
N ALA A 19 -6.13 5.40 -22.17
CA ALA A 19 -6.57 4.21 -22.90
C ALA A 19 -6.10 4.19 -24.34
N VAL A 20 -5.71 5.32 -24.89
CA VAL A 20 -5.16 5.41 -26.23
C VAL A 20 -3.74 4.83 -26.30
N GLN A 21 -3.07 4.75 -25.14
CA GLN A 21 -1.71 4.23 -25.06
C GLN A 21 -1.71 2.71 -24.84
N THR A 22 -0.74 2.03 -25.41
CA THR A 22 -0.57 0.59 -25.21
C THR A 22 -0.13 0.29 -23.79
N ASN A 23 -0.52 -0.88 -23.25
CA ASN A 23 -0.15 -1.36 -21.91
C ASN A 23 -0.76 -0.54 -20.77
N SER A 24 -1.99 -0.07 -20.95
CA SER A 24 -2.68 0.69 -19.91
C SER A 24 -2.80 -0.09 -18.60
N SER A 25 -2.96 -1.42 -18.67
CA SER A 25 -3.06 -2.27 -17.48
C SER A 25 -1.79 -2.24 -16.64
N MET A 26 -0.65 -2.37 -17.28
CA MET A 26 0.64 -2.31 -16.59
C MET A 26 0.89 -0.93 -16.02
N GLN A 27 0.52 0.11 -16.75
CA GLN A 27 0.65 1.49 -16.27
C GLN A 27 -0.21 1.75 -15.05
N ILE A 28 -1.42 1.22 -15.03
CA ILE A 28 -2.30 1.33 -13.87
C ILE A 28 -1.64 0.68 -12.65
N ILE A 29 -1.11 -0.51 -12.81
CA ILE A 29 -0.47 -1.23 -11.70
C ILE A 29 0.79 -0.51 -11.21
N GLU A 30 1.61 -0.01 -12.13
CA GLU A 30 2.80 0.75 -11.76
C GLU A 30 2.45 2.02 -10.98
N ARG A 31 1.40 2.72 -11.41
CA ARG A 31 0.94 3.91 -10.71
C ARG A 31 0.36 3.58 -9.33
N VAL A 32 -0.34 2.46 -9.21
CA VAL A 32 -0.87 2.01 -7.92
C VAL A 32 0.28 1.64 -6.98
N LYS A 33 1.29 0.94 -7.47
CA LYS A 33 2.47 0.60 -6.67
C LYS A 33 3.18 1.86 -6.18
N GLU A 34 3.35 2.83 -7.04
CA GLU A 34 3.95 4.10 -6.68
C GLU A 34 3.11 4.83 -5.64
N PHE A 35 1.79 4.83 -5.82
CA PHE A 35 0.86 5.41 -4.87
C PHE A 35 1.00 4.76 -3.48
N VAL A 36 1.11 3.44 -3.45
CA VAL A 36 1.31 2.70 -2.20
C VAL A 36 2.65 3.10 -1.55
N ASN A 37 3.71 3.17 -2.34
CA ASN A 37 5.03 3.53 -1.81
C ASN A 37 5.09 4.96 -1.26
N GLN A 38 4.25 5.84 -1.78
CA GLN A 38 4.18 7.22 -1.30
C GLN A 38 3.21 7.40 -0.14
N ASN A 39 2.28 6.47 0.06
CA ASN A 39 1.19 6.65 1.02
C ASN A 39 1.04 5.50 2.02
N TYR A 40 2.00 4.59 2.09
CA TYR A 40 1.89 3.43 3.00
C TYR A 40 1.77 3.83 4.47
N LYS A 41 2.22 5.03 4.83
CA LYS A 41 2.13 5.54 6.19
C LYS A 41 0.71 5.88 6.62
N ASP A 42 -0.18 6.04 5.66
CA ASP A 42 -1.58 6.34 5.94
C ASP A 42 -2.29 5.06 6.35
N PRO A 43 -2.78 4.94 7.59
CA PRO A 43 -3.47 3.72 8.01
C PRO A 43 -4.78 3.49 7.29
N GLU A 44 -5.34 4.53 6.66
CA GLU A 44 -6.58 4.42 5.90
C GLU A 44 -6.37 3.94 4.46
N LEU A 45 -5.13 3.78 4.02
CA LEU A 45 -4.84 3.31 2.67
C LEU A 45 -5.44 1.91 2.48
N SER A 46 -6.24 1.76 1.44
CA SER A 46 -6.98 0.53 1.17
C SER A 46 -7.07 0.28 -0.32
N LEU A 47 -7.58 -0.89 -0.68
CA LEU A 47 -7.88 -1.20 -2.07
C LEU A 47 -8.84 -0.17 -2.65
N SER A 48 -9.83 0.26 -1.87
CA SER A 48 -10.79 1.28 -2.32
C SER A 48 -10.12 2.60 -2.65
N SER A 49 -9.22 3.09 -1.77
CA SER A 49 -8.53 4.34 -2.03
C SER A 49 -7.58 4.23 -3.22
N ALA A 50 -6.95 3.09 -3.39
CA ALA A 50 -6.07 2.85 -4.55
C ALA A 50 -6.87 2.81 -5.85
N ALA A 51 -8.04 2.17 -5.84
CA ALA A 51 -8.92 2.09 -7.00
C ALA A 51 -9.42 3.49 -7.37
N GLU A 52 -9.79 4.28 -6.40
CA GLU A 52 -10.21 5.65 -6.60
C GLU A 52 -9.08 6.48 -7.20
N PHE A 53 -7.87 6.34 -6.68
CA PHE A 53 -6.70 7.01 -7.24
C PHE A 53 -6.50 6.64 -8.71
N ALA A 54 -6.63 5.36 -9.04
CA ALA A 54 -6.41 4.86 -10.39
C ALA A 54 -7.62 5.03 -11.31
N CYS A 55 -8.73 5.55 -10.79
CA CYS A 55 -9.96 5.80 -11.55
C CYS A 55 -10.58 4.52 -12.11
N VAL A 56 -10.53 3.46 -11.34
CA VAL A 56 -11.12 2.16 -11.70
C VAL A 56 -11.96 1.64 -10.55
N SER A 57 -12.77 0.61 -10.81
CA SER A 57 -13.54 -0.04 -9.74
C SER A 57 -12.62 -0.89 -8.87
N THR A 58 -13.04 -1.13 -7.62
CA THR A 58 -12.28 -1.98 -6.71
C THR A 58 -12.14 -3.41 -7.25
N GLY A 59 -13.22 -3.93 -7.83
CA GLY A 59 -13.21 -5.28 -8.40
C GLY A 59 -12.23 -5.41 -9.57
N TYR A 60 -12.23 -4.41 -10.44
CA TYR A 60 -11.31 -4.40 -11.57
C TYR A 60 -9.87 -4.33 -11.10
N LEU A 61 -9.58 -3.40 -10.18
CA LEU A 61 -8.22 -3.26 -9.64
C LEU A 61 -7.77 -4.52 -8.93
N SER A 62 -8.65 -5.14 -8.13
CA SER A 62 -8.32 -6.37 -7.40
C SER A 62 -7.86 -7.47 -8.36
N GLY A 63 -8.63 -7.72 -9.41
CA GLY A 63 -8.29 -8.75 -10.39
C GLY A 63 -7.03 -8.39 -11.19
N LEU A 64 -6.94 -7.15 -11.61
CA LEU A 64 -5.80 -6.68 -12.38
C LEU A 64 -4.51 -6.74 -11.58
N PHE A 65 -4.56 -6.33 -10.32
CA PHE A 65 -3.40 -6.33 -9.44
C PHE A 65 -2.88 -7.76 -9.25
N LYS A 66 -3.78 -8.70 -8.99
CA LYS A 66 -3.41 -10.10 -8.82
C LYS A 66 -2.77 -10.66 -10.09
N LYS A 67 -3.31 -10.30 -11.24
CA LYS A 67 -2.81 -10.77 -12.53
C LYS A 67 -1.43 -10.19 -12.85
N GLU A 68 -1.28 -8.88 -12.71
CA GLU A 68 -0.06 -8.19 -13.14
C GLU A 68 1.04 -8.22 -12.08
N ALA A 69 0.69 -8.14 -10.80
CA ALA A 69 1.66 -8.12 -9.70
C ALA A 69 1.94 -9.49 -9.10
N GLY A 70 1.11 -10.48 -9.42
CA GLY A 70 1.27 -11.83 -8.89
C GLY A 70 0.84 -12.00 -7.44
N THR A 71 0.31 -10.96 -6.82
CA THR A 71 -0.14 -10.97 -5.44
C THR A 71 -1.32 -10.02 -5.29
N ASN A 72 -2.10 -10.17 -4.21
CA ASN A 72 -3.21 -9.24 -4.01
C ASN A 72 -2.70 -7.91 -3.42
N PHE A 73 -3.55 -6.90 -3.50
CA PHE A 73 -3.19 -5.55 -3.07
C PHE A 73 -2.84 -5.49 -1.57
N VAL A 74 -3.63 -6.15 -0.74
CA VAL A 74 -3.43 -6.13 0.72
C VAL A 74 -2.06 -6.72 1.08
N LYS A 75 -1.70 -7.82 0.43
CA LYS A 75 -0.40 -8.44 0.66
C LYS A 75 0.74 -7.52 0.21
N TYR A 76 0.58 -6.87 -0.93
CA TYR A 76 1.59 -5.93 -1.43
C TYR A 76 1.78 -4.78 -0.44
N LEU A 77 0.68 -4.20 0.05
CA LEU A 77 0.74 -3.12 1.03
C LEU A 77 1.40 -3.58 2.33
N THR A 78 1.04 -4.78 2.80
CA THR A 78 1.65 -5.36 4.00
C THR A 78 3.15 -5.56 3.81
N ASP A 79 3.55 -6.09 2.65
CA ASP A 79 4.97 -6.29 2.34
C ASP A 79 5.74 -4.96 2.38
N VAL A 80 5.17 -3.90 1.80
CA VAL A 80 5.81 -2.57 1.81
C VAL A 80 5.96 -2.08 3.25
N ARG A 81 4.90 -2.16 4.03
CA ARG A 81 4.93 -1.72 5.42
C ARG A 81 5.93 -2.51 6.26
N MET A 82 6.00 -3.82 6.05
CA MET A 82 6.93 -4.66 6.79
C MET A 82 8.38 -4.38 6.42
N GLU A 83 8.67 -4.21 5.14
CA GLU A 83 10.02 -3.86 4.70
C GLU A 83 10.47 -2.53 5.28
N LYS A 84 9.59 -1.53 5.31
CA LYS A 84 9.90 -0.25 5.92
C LYS A 84 10.11 -0.36 7.41
N SER A 85 9.31 -1.18 8.10
CA SER A 85 9.47 -1.38 9.54
C SER A 85 10.78 -2.10 9.86
N MET A 86 11.16 -3.09 9.07
CA MET A 86 12.45 -3.77 9.25
C MET A 86 13.62 -2.80 9.06
N GLU A 87 13.53 -1.93 8.06
CA GLU A 87 14.53 -0.90 7.83
C GLU A 87 14.67 0.04 9.04
N LEU A 88 13.54 0.51 9.57
CA LEU A 88 13.56 1.39 10.74
C LEU A 88 14.08 0.69 11.99
N LEU A 89 13.78 -0.60 12.16
CA LEU A 89 14.32 -1.37 13.28
C LEU A 89 15.85 -1.49 13.21
N ARG A 90 16.39 -1.60 12.01
CA ARG A 90 17.85 -1.70 11.81
C ARG A 90 18.56 -0.37 11.93
N THR A 91 17.96 0.70 11.44
CA THR A 91 18.67 1.97 11.23
C THR A 91 18.33 3.03 12.26
N THR A 92 17.37 2.82 13.14
CA THR A 92 16.95 3.82 14.12
C THR A 92 16.78 3.22 15.50
N ASP A 93 16.72 4.10 16.52
CA ASP A 93 16.41 3.73 17.90
C ASP A 93 14.91 3.93 18.22
N MET A 94 14.09 4.10 17.19
CA MET A 94 12.66 4.29 17.39
C MET A 94 12.06 3.12 18.15
N LYS A 95 11.11 3.43 19.00
CA LYS A 95 10.39 2.39 19.76
C LYS A 95 9.44 1.64 18.83
N THR A 96 9.17 0.40 19.19
CA THR A 96 8.30 -0.46 18.38
C THR A 96 6.95 0.20 18.05
N TYR A 97 6.32 0.85 19.04
CA TYR A 97 5.04 1.49 18.78
C TYR A 97 5.17 2.70 17.85
N GLU A 98 6.30 3.39 17.92
CA GLU A 98 6.57 4.53 17.02
C GLU A 98 6.73 4.02 15.58
N ILE A 99 7.42 2.91 15.40
CA ILE A 99 7.59 2.30 14.09
C ILE A 99 6.24 1.83 13.53
N ALA A 100 5.39 1.28 14.40
CA ALA A 100 4.05 0.86 13.99
C ALA A 100 3.29 2.03 13.35
N TYR A 101 3.23 3.15 14.04
CA TYR A 101 2.53 4.33 13.52
C TYR A 101 3.22 4.91 12.29
N GLU A 102 4.54 4.94 12.27
CA GLU A 102 5.30 5.49 11.15
C GLU A 102 5.14 4.67 9.87
N THR A 103 4.82 3.40 10.00
CA THR A 103 4.67 2.51 8.84
C THR A 103 3.22 2.21 8.48
N GLY A 104 2.26 2.93 9.07
CA GLY A 104 0.88 2.86 8.65
C GLY A 104 -0.02 1.93 9.45
N PHE A 105 0.45 1.43 10.58
CA PHE A 105 -0.37 0.59 11.45
C PHE A 105 -1.05 1.48 12.50
N ALA A 106 -2.38 1.40 12.57
CA ALA A 106 -3.15 2.17 13.54
C ALA A 106 -3.03 1.63 14.95
N ASN A 107 -2.68 0.34 15.09
CA ASN A 107 -2.63 -0.36 16.36
C ASN A 107 -1.27 -1.04 16.52
N PRO A 108 -0.45 -0.62 17.52
CA PRO A 108 0.87 -1.24 17.73
C PRO A 108 0.83 -2.72 18.07
N HIS A 109 -0.21 -3.17 18.77
CA HIS A 109 -0.35 -4.59 19.08
C HIS A 109 -0.56 -5.41 17.81
N TYR A 110 -1.44 -4.93 16.93
CA TYR A 110 -1.68 -5.57 15.64
C TYR A 110 -0.39 -5.59 14.80
N PHE A 111 0.37 -4.50 14.85
CA PHE A 111 1.67 -4.46 14.18
C PHE A 111 2.60 -5.57 14.67
N SER A 112 2.74 -5.71 15.99
CA SER A 112 3.64 -6.71 16.57
C SER A 112 3.24 -8.13 16.20
N VAL A 113 1.95 -8.43 16.25
CA VAL A 113 1.42 -9.74 15.85
C VAL A 113 1.69 -10.00 14.37
N SER A 114 1.40 -9.01 13.54
CA SER A 114 1.61 -9.13 12.09
C SER A 114 3.08 -9.27 11.74
N PHE A 115 3.95 -8.52 12.43
CA PHE A 115 5.39 -8.57 12.20
C PHE A 115 5.94 -9.96 12.54
N LYS A 116 5.53 -10.51 13.67
CA LYS A 116 5.96 -11.86 14.05
C LYS A 116 5.49 -12.91 13.07
N LYS A 117 4.26 -12.76 12.59
CA LYS A 117 3.71 -13.66 11.57
C LYS A 117 4.49 -13.56 10.26
N TYR A 118 4.88 -12.35 9.91
CA TYR A 118 5.60 -12.09 8.65
C TYR A 118 7.05 -12.55 8.71
N THR A 119 7.77 -12.25 9.80
CA THR A 119 9.21 -12.49 9.92
C THR A 119 9.57 -13.71 10.75
N GLY A 120 8.64 -14.22 11.55
CA GLY A 120 8.92 -15.28 12.51
C GLY A 120 9.47 -14.79 13.85
N MET A 121 9.70 -13.49 14.00
CA MET A 121 10.24 -12.88 15.21
C MET A 121 9.44 -11.65 15.62
N SER A 122 9.46 -11.35 16.93
CA SER A 122 8.90 -10.08 17.38
C SER A 122 9.79 -8.93 16.88
N PRO A 123 9.26 -7.71 16.80
CA PRO A 123 10.10 -6.56 16.42
C PRO A 123 11.32 -6.39 17.32
N SER A 124 11.17 -6.59 18.62
CA SER A 124 12.28 -6.46 19.57
C SER A 124 13.35 -7.50 19.30
N ASP A 125 12.95 -8.75 19.10
CA ASP A 125 13.88 -9.84 18.79
C ASP A 125 14.59 -9.59 17.45
N PHE A 126 13.87 -9.08 16.49
CA PHE A 126 14.44 -8.73 15.17
C PHE A 126 15.56 -7.70 15.32
N ARG A 127 15.32 -6.67 16.11
CA ARG A 127 16.31 -5.61 16.36
C ARG A 127 17.56 -6.16 17.04
N LEU A 128 17.36 -7.02 18.03
CA LEU A 128 18.49 -7.61 18.76
C LEU A 128 19.35 -8.53 17.88
N LYS A 129 18.73 -9.20 16.92
CA LYS A 129 19.44 -10.11 16.02
C LYS A 129 20.33 -9.32 15.04
N GLU A 130 19.90 -8.14 14.65
CA GLU A 130 20.67 -7.29 13.78
C GLU A 130 21.69 -6.47 14.59
#